data_0430c3cd2a7d34bab158d10c789254c2
#
_entry.id   0430c3cd2a7d34bab158d10c789254c2
#
_cell.length_a   1.000
_cell.length_b   1.000
_cell.length_c   1.000
_cell.angle_alpha   90.00
_cell.angle_beta   90.00
_cell.angle_gamma   90.00
#
_symmetry.space_group_name_H-M   'P 1'
#
loop_
_entity.id
_entity.type
_entity.pdbx_description
1 polymer ?
#
loop_
_entity_poly.entity_id
_entity_poly.type
_entity_poly.pdbx_seq_one_letter_code
_entity_poly.pdbx_strand_id
1 'polypeptide(L)'
;MNALRLHPGRLVRVCAAAFLLLFAASSSVFSQEAGKIIDQYVKAAGGRKALSRVQTMALEGTFTAADGQSGTYTLDTKLPNRFYTELLIGSHNEIEAYNGKSAWHATRDGQIATLTGEDGAQLEAASQYYNSRLADLKKSKIAAAFIGHAKVRGADALEIELTSATGIRRRVFFDPQSHLVLKETATVGGVPEEILYDAYRVESGIQVPHQIELHRGGETYNIAVNRVVINGTLGERIFDFPKKSQVQLPDLQALFKEIDANQKAIDKLKENYAGTRQEEETEYDKAGKITKQENKEYTFFYFNGEEVSTLTRKSGKALSEAEQAKENEKTQKHIEDLQKKQAKKEVKEEKAKEEGKEEKDKDDPGIEIFLRVSQFVNPRRERYRGQDVLVFDFEPNPEYKAKSLAEKVVQKLAGVVWVDEKAHDVARLEAYFVGDVKIGGGLLASLQKGTSFVFEQAYLNNEVWLPTYEEAHVGARVLLVKGFKVNAVTRYSDYKRFNVETLATVGKPKQAPNAQPNP
;
A
#
# COMPACT_ATOMS: atom_id res chain seq x y z
N MET A 1 64.22 20.75 19.31
CA MET A 1 63.73 19.38 19.08
C MET A 1 62.31 19.31 19.63
N ASN A 2 61.31 19.62 18.82
CA ASN A 2 59.89 19.57 19.22
C ASN A 2 59.26 18.35 18.57
N ALA A 3 58.91 17.38 19.41
CA ALA A 3 58.23 16.16 18.98
C ALA A 3 56.75 16.43 18.69
N LEU A 4 56.31 16.14 17.46
CA LEU A 4 54.90 16.12 17.08
C LEU A 4 54.14 15.02 17.88
N ARG A 5 53.26 15.44 18.76
CA ARG A 5 52.25 14.54 19.34
C ARG A 5 51.04 14.46 18.41
N LEU A 6 50.91 13.39 17.67
CA LEU A 6 49.71 13.04 16.91
C LEU A 6 48.63 12.56 17.89
N HIS A 7 47.52 13.25 17.96
CA HIS A 7 46.36 12.86 18.75
C HIS A 7 45.62 11.68 18.07
N PRO A 8 45.41 10.56 18.75
CA PRO A 8 44.76 9.35 18.17
C PRO A 8 43.31 9.58 17.69
N GLY A 9 42.64 10.66 18.15
CA GLY A 9 41.26 10.96 17.76
C GLY A 9 41.07 11.50 16.34
N ARG A 10 42.14 11.96 15.64
CA ARG A 10 42.04 12.41 14.24
C ARG A 10 42.14 11.28 13.24
N LEU A 11 42.90 10.23 13.54
CA LEU A 11 43.06 9.07 12.66
C LEU A 11 41.74 8.26 12.56
N VAL A 12 41.01 8.10 13.69
CA VAL A 12 39.72 7.38 13.71
C VAL A 12 38.63 8.14 12.94
N ARG A 13 38.63 9.47 12.97
CA ARG A 13 37.65 10.28 12.19
C ARG A 13 37.92 10.27 10.70
N VAL A 14 39.18 10.22 10.29
CA VAL A 14 39.54 10.12 8.86
C VAL A 14 39.25 8.72 8.30
N CYS A 15 39.49 7.66 9.08
CA CYS A 15 39.12 6.30 8.68
C CYS A 15 37.61 6.08 8.63
N ALA A 16 36.84 6.66 9.57
CA ALA A 16 35.37 6.58 9.54
C ALA A 16 34.77 7.35 8.35
N ALA A 17 35.32 8.54 8.01
CA ALA A 17 34.88 9.30 6.85
C ALA A 17 35.27 8.63 5.52
N ALA A 18 36.44 7.99 5.45
CA ALA A 18 36.86 7.23 4.27
C ALA A 18 36.02 5.94 4.09
N PHE A 19 35.61 5.29 5.19
CA PHE A 19 34.73 4.11 5.14
C PHE A 19 33.29 4.48 4.71
N LEU A 20 32.75 5.61 5.16
CA LEU A 20 31.46 6.14 4.73
C LEU A 20 31.46 6.58 3.26
N LEU A 21 32.56 7.16 2.76
CA LEU A 21 32.71 7.52 1.35
C LEU A 21 32.87 6.29 0.44
N LEU A 22 33.51 5.23 0.91
CA LEU A 22 33.61 3.96 0.18
C LEU A 22 32.26 3.23 0.08
N PHE A 23 31.40 3.32 1.10
CA PHE A 23 30.05 2.74 1.06
C PHE A 23 29.10 3.53 0.16
N ALA A 24 29.21 4.86 0.12
CA ALA A 24 28.44 5.70 -0.80
C ALA A 24 28.87 5.58 -2.26
N ALA A 25 30.17 5.31 -2.50
CA ALA A 25 30.70 5.08 -3.84
C ALA A 25 30.29 3.71 -4.40
N SER A 26 30.22 2.66 -3.57
CA SER A 26 29.80 1.32 -4.01
C SER A 26 28.33 1.29 -4.44
N SER A 27 27.41 1.92 -3.72
CA SER A 27 26.00 1.96 -4.11
C SER A 27 25.75 2.72 -5.44
N SER A 28 26.56 3.73 -5.76
CA SER A 28 26.44 4.43 -7.04
C SER A 28 26.97 3.63 -8.23
N VAL A 29 28.00 2.80 -8.06
CA VAL A 29 28.56 1.94 -9.09
C VAL A 29 27.59 0.81 -9.44
N PHE A 30 27.01 0.14 -8.46
CA PHE A 30 26.02 -0.93 -8.66
C PHE A 30 24.74 -0.44 -9.36
N SER A 31 24.31 0.76 -9.07
CA SER A 31 23.16 1.38 -9.76
C SER A 31 23.48 1.77 -11.21
N GLN A 32 24.70 2.22 -11.52
CA GLN A 32 25.13 2.52 -12.89
C GLN A 32 25.24 1.27 -13.75
N GLU A 33 25.73 0.17 -13.18
CA GLU A 33 25.85 -1.10 -13.87
C GLU A 33 24.49 -1.72 -14.18
N ALA A 34 23.56 -1.71 -13.22
CA ALA A 34 22.17 -2.11 -13.45
C ALA A 34 21.54 -1.30 -14.60
N GLY A 35 21.76 0.02 -14.63
CA GLY A 35 21.26 0.89 -15.68
C GLY A 35 21.77 0.49 -17.08
N LYS A 36 23.05 0.13 -17.21
CA LYS A 36 23.64 -0.33 -18.48
C LYS A 36 23.02 -1.65 -18.97
N ILE A 37 22.87 -2.61 -18.07
CA ILE A 37 22.28 -3.92 -18.38
C ILE A 37 20.83 -3.75 -18.86
N ILE A 38 20.05 -2.92 -18.16
CA ILE A 38 18.66 -2.61 -18.53
C ILE A 38 18.60 -1.87 -19.87
N ASP A 39 19.50 -0.93 -20.14
CA ASP A 39 19.54 -0.23 -21.44
C ASP A 39 19.91 -1.19 -22.59
N GLN A 40 20.78 -2.17 -22.36
CA GLN A 40 21.09 -3.24 -23.32
C GLN A 40 19.87 -4.12 -23.59
N TYR A 41 19.18 -4.55 -22.53
CA TYR A 41 17.91 -5.27 -22.65
C TYR A 41 16.88 -4.46 -23.45
N VAL A 42 16.65 -3.20 -23.07
CA VAL A 42 15.67 -2.33 -23.77
C VAL A 42 15.98 -2.23 -25.26
N LYS A 43 17.28 -2.15 -25.63
CA LYS A 43 17.70 -2.13 -27.03
C LYS A 43 17.43 -3.48 -27.72
N ALA A 44 17.76 -4.59 -27.07
CA ALA A 44 17.55 -5.96 -27.59
C ALA A 44 16.06 -6.30 -27.71
N ALA A 45 15.24 -5.85 -26.75
CA ALA A 45 13.81 -6.11 -26.70
C ALA A 45 12.97 -5.30 -27.72
N GLY A 46 13.59 -4.48 -28.57
CA GLY A 46 12.92 -3.72 -29.62
C GLY A 46 13.08 -2.20 -29.52
N GLY A 47 13.76 -1.74 -28.47
CA GLY A 47 14.08 -0.33 -28.21
C GLY A 47 12.99 0.42 -27.46
N ARG A 48 13.43 1.46 -26.74
CA ARG A 48 12.55 2.27 -25.86
C ARG A 48 11.30 2.80 -26.55
N LYS A 49 11.42 3.20 -27.82
CA LYS A 49 10.29 3.74 -28.59
C LYS A 49 9.22 2.69 -28.87
N ALA A 50 9.59 1.45 -29.21
CA ALA A 50 8.64 0.37 -29.44
C ALA A 50 7.97 -0.06 -28.13
N LEU A 51 8.76 -0.31 -27.07
CA LEU A 51 8.27 -0.69 -25.76
C LEU A 51 7.31 0.35 -25.15
N SER A 52 7.60 1.65 -25.26
CA SER A 52 6.75 2.71 -24.72
C SER A 52 5.42 2.91 -25.45
N ARG A 53 5.28 2.38 -26.67
CA ARG A 53 4.02 2.42 -27.43
C ARG A 53 3.02 1.34 -27.03
N VAL A 54 3.46 0.34 -26.29
CA VAL A 54 2.60 -0.76 -25.85
C VAL A 54 1.69 -0.26 -24.73
N GLN A 55 0.42 -0.06 -25.04
CA GLN A 55 -0.62 0.35 -24.08
C GLN A 55 -1.29 -0.86 -23.44
N THR A 56 -1.51 -1.92 -24.24
CA THR A 56 -2.05 -3.20 -23.79
C THR A 56 -1.23 -4.34 -24.37
N MET A 57 -1.12 -5.43 -23.63
CA MET A 57 -0.58 -6.71 -24.12
C MET A 57 -1.44 -7.83 -23.57
N ALA A 58 -1.93 -8.69 -24.44
CA ALA A 58 -2.55 -9.96 -24.10
C ALA A 58 -1.67 -11.09 -24.62
N LEU A 59 -1.37 -12.04 -23.75
CA LEU A 59 -0.62 -13.24 -24.05
C LEU A 59 -1.47 -14.45 -23.68
N GLU A 60 -1.73 -15.31 -24.64
CA GLU A 60 -2.50 -16.54 -24.46
C GLU A 60 -1.60 -17.74 -24.83
N GLY A 61 -1.64 -18.77 -24.01
CA GLY A 61 -0.86 -19.98 -24.20
C GLY A 61 -1.58 -21.21 -23.71
N THR A 62 -1.05 -22.37 -24.07
CA THR A 62 -1.40 -23.66 -23.45
C THR A 62 -0.26 -24.13 -22.59
N PHE A 63 -0.56 -24.80 -21.50
CA PHE A 63 0.46 -25.38 -20.64
C PHE A 63 0.23 -26.87 -20.42
N THR A 64 1.33 -27.54 -20.03
CA THR A 64 1.30 -28.90 -19.46
C THR A 64 2.01 -28.81 -18.10
N ALA A 65 1.32 -29.24 -17.06
CA ALA A 65 1.88 -29.37 -15.71
C ALA A 65 2.73 -30.62 -15.57
N ALA A 66 3.56 -30.69 -14.53
CA ALA A 66 4.45 -31.83 -14.30
C ALA A 66 3.70 -33.17 -14.09
N ASP A 67 2.47 -33.12 -13.58
CA ASP A 67 1.59 -34.29 -13.41
C ASP A 67 0.86 -34.70 -14.70
N GLY A 68 1.10 -34.02 -15.82
CA GLY A 68 0.50 -34.27 -17.14
C GLY A 68 -0.84 -33.56 -17.36
N GLN A 69 -1.36 -32.81 -16.40
CA GLN A 69 -2.55 -31.97 -16.62
C GLN A 69 -2.24 -30.86 -17.62
N SER A 70 -3.20 -30.55 -18.46
CA SER A 70 -3.09 -29.49 -19.47
C SER A 70 -4.16 -28.42 -19.24
N GLY A 71 -3.83 -27.20 -19.62
CA GLY A 71 -4.73 -26.06 -19.47
C GLY A 71 -4.33 -24.88 -20.31
N THR A 72 -4.94 -23.73 -20.04
CA THR A 72 -4.61 -22.46 -20.70
C THR A 72 -4.02 -21.47 -19.72
N TYR A 73 -3.09 -20.66 -20.22
CA TYR A 73 -2.45 -19.57 -19.53
C TYR A 73 -2.80 -18.25 -20.20
N THR A 74 -3.17 -17.26 -19.42
CA THR A 74 -3.41 -15.90 -19.88
C THR A 74 -2.58 -14.91 -19.06
N LEU A 75 -1.98 -13.94 -19.73
CA LEU A 75 -1.35 -12.78 -19.09
C LEU A 75 -1.77 -11.51 -19.81
N ASP A 76 -2.53 -10.67 -19.16
CA ASP A 76 -3.00 -9.39 -19.67
C ASP A 76 -2.43 -8.21 -18.89
N THR A 77 -1.92 -7.22 -19.62
CA THR A 77 -1.46 -5.97 -19.02
C THR A 77 -2.06 -4.77 -19.73
N LYS A 78 -2.35 -3.72 -18.97
CA LYS A 78 -2.84 -2.43 -19.49
C LYS A 78 -2.26 -1.27 -18.69
N LEU A 79 -1.67 -0.30 -19.39
CA LEU A 79 -1.18 0.91 -18.76
C LEU A 79 -2.31 1.67 -18.04
N PRO A 80 -1.99 2.38 -16.92
CA PRO A 80 -0.64 2.54 -16.38
C PRO A 80 -0.19 1.35 -15.51
N ASN A 81 -1.09 0.58 -14.88
CA ASN A 81 -0.77 -0.42 -13.87
C ASN A 81 -1.90 -1.44 -13.68
N ARG A 82 -2.46 -2.00 -14.74
CA ARG A 82 -3.41 -3.12 -14.66
C ARG A 82 -2.72 -4.41 -15.05
N PHE A 83 -3.03 -5.47 -14.34
CA PHE A 83 -2.43 -6.78 -14.47
C PHE A 83 -3.47 -7.86 -14.21
N TYR A 84 -3.46 -8.91 -15.02
CA TYR A 84 -4.29 -10.08 -14.88
C TYR A 84 -3.49 -11.29 -15.35
N THR A 85 -3.50 -12.37 -14.58
CA THR A 85 -2.99 -13.67 -14.99
C THR A 85 -3.97 -14.75 -14.59
N GLU A 86 -4.08 -15.78 -15.42
CA GLU A 86 -4.96 -16.91 -15.20
C GLU A 86 -4.31 -18.22 -15.64
N LEU A 87 -4.39 -19.23 -14.78
CA LEU A 87 -4.17 -20.63 -15.08
C LEU A 87 -5.53 -21.34 -15.03
N LEU A 88 -6.02 -21.80 -16.17
CA LEU A 88 -7.29 -22.54 -16.27
C LEU A 88 -7.01 -24.03 -16.49
N ILE A 89 -7.39 -24.87 -15.53
CA ILE A 89 -7.22 -26.32 -15.53
C ILE A 89 -8.60 -26.98 -15.48
N GLY A 90 -9.06 -27.52 -16.60
CA GLY A 90 -10.42 -28.06 -16.69
C GLY A 90 -11.48 -26.97 -16.45
N SER A 91 -12.22 -27.07 -15.35
CA SER A 91 -13.21 -26.06 -14.92
C SER A 91 -12.73 -25.16 -13.78
N HIS A 92 -11.49 -25.33 -13.31
CA HIS A 92 -10.93 -24.61 -12.17
C HIS A 92 -9.92 -23.59 -12.66
N ASN A 93 -9.97 -22.39 -12.13
CA ASN A 93 -9.02 -21.34 -12.47
C ASN A 93 -8.30 -20.80 -11.24
N GLU A 94 -7.04 -20.45 -11.42
CA GLU A 94 -6.28 -19.61 -10.52
C GLU A 94 -6.10 -18.28 -11.21
N ILE A 95 -6.54 -17.21 -10.55
CA ILE A 95 -6.46 -15.86 -11.10
C ILE A 95 -5.73 -14.97 -10.09
N GLU A 96 -4.91 -14.09 -10.61
CA GLU A 96 -4.38 -12.94 -9.89
C GLU A 96 -4.59 -11.69 -10.72
N ALA A 97 -5.11 -10.66 -10.11
CA ALA A 97 -5.39 -9.42 -10.81
C ALA A 97 -5.16 -8.18 -9.94
N TYR A 98 -4.72 -7.12 -10.61
CA TYR A 98 -4.62 -5.78 -10.06
C TYR A 98 -5.30 -4.79 -11.01
N ASN A 99 -6.32 -4.09 -10.53
CA ASN A 99 -7.11 -3.18 -11.37
C ASN A 99 -6.58 -1.74 -11.41
N GLY A 100 -5.38 -1.51 -10.85
CA GLY A 100 -4.78 -0.19 -10.70
C GLY A 100 -5.01 0.45 -9.33
N LYS A 101 -5.72 -0.25 -8.41
CA LYS A 101 -6.04 0.20 -7.07
C LYS A 101 -6.10 -0.94 -6.07
N SER A 102 -6.78 -2.02 -6.43
CA SER A 102 -7.04 -3.17 -5.59
C SER A 102 -6.54 -4.44 -6.25
N ALA A 103 -5.95 -5.30 -5.45
CA ALA A 103 -5.49 -6.63 -5.82
C ALA A 103 -6.52 -7.67 -5.40
N TRP A 104 -6.75 -8.68 -6.24
CA TRP A 104 -7.61 -9.80 -5.90
C TRP A 104 -7.12 -11.10 -6.54
N HIS A 105 -7.54 -12.21 -5.99
CA HIS A 105 -7.25 -13.53 -6.52
C HIS A 105 -8.49 -14.43 -6.54
N ALA A 106 -8.47 -15.43 -7.41
CA ALA A 106 -9.32 -16.60 -7.33
C ALA A 106 -8.45 -17.85 -7.18
N THR A 107 -8.80 -18.72 -6.26
CA THR A 107 -8.10 -19.99 -6.01
C THR A 107 -8.80 -21.15 -6.71
N ARG A 108 -8.12 -22.28 -6.93
CA ARG A 108 -8.67 -23.47 -7.60
C ARG A 108 -9.94 -24.01 -6.99
N ASP A 109 -10.15 -23.86 -5.68
CA ASP A 109 -11.36 -24.25 -5.00
C ASP A 109 -12.52 -23.26 -5.20
N GLY A 110 -12.31 -22.22 -6.03
CA GLY A 110 -13.32 -21.24 -6.41
C GLY A 110 -13.52 -20.11 -5.39
N GLN A 111 -12.66 -20.00 -4.38
CA GLN A 111 -12.70 -18.85 -3.49
C GLN A 111 -12.13 -17.62 -4.20
N ILE A 112 -12.82 -16.49 -4.04
CA ILE A 112 -12.39 -15.21 -4.59
C ILE A 112 -12.28 -14.22 -3.44
N ALA A 113 -11.13 -13.59 -3.30
CA ALA A 113 -10.89 -12.64 -2.22
C ALA A 113 -10.00 -11.46 -2.67
N THR A 114 -10.17 -10.33 -2.01
CA THR A 114 -9.26 -9.19 -2.14
C THR A 114 -7.97 -9.50 -1.38
N LEU A 115 -6.84 -9.27 -2.02
CA LEU A 115 -5.52 -9.35 -1.40
C LEU A 115 -5.16 -8.01 -0.78
N THR A 116 -4.64 -8.05 0.44
CA THR A 116 -4.30 -6.87 1.25
C THR A 116 -2.90 -7.00 1.84
N GLY A 117 -2.39 -5.91 2.43
CA GLY A 117 -1.07 -5.91 3.03
C GLY A 117 0.04 -6.25 2.04
N GLU A 118 0.95 -7.13 2.44
CA GLU A 118 2.10 -7.51 1.61
C GLU A 118 1.69 -8.23 0.32
N ASP A 119 0.70 -9.14 0.37
CA ASP A 119 0.24 -9.89 -0.80
C ASP A 119 -0.37 -8.97 -1.86
N GLY A 120 -1.16 -7.98 -1.42
CA GLY A 120 -1.68 -6.94 -2.31
C GLY A 120 -0.57 -6.06 -2.92
N ALA A 121 0.42 -5.67 -2.10
CA ALA A 121 1.58 -4.91 -2.57
C ALA A 121 2.45 -5.69 -3.56
N GLN A 122 2.54 -7.00 -3.44
CA GLN A 122 3.24 -7.87 -4.39
C GLN A 122 2.56 -7.86 -5.77
N LEU A 123 1.21 -7.92 -5.83
CA LEU A 123 0.48 -7.82 -7.09
C LEU A 123 0.55 -6.41 -7.71
N GLU A 124 0.54 -5.37 -6.90
CA GLU A 124 0.82 -4.02 -7.38
C GLU A 124 2.22 -3.93 -8.01
N ALA A 125 3.24 -4.46 -7.33
CA ALA A 125 4.62 -4.47 -7.82
C ALA A 125 4.75 -5.30 -9.12
N ALA A 126 4.07 -6.45 -9.23
CA ALA A 126 4.00 -7.23 -10.46
C ALA A 126 3.37 -6.43 -11.59
N SER A 127 2.26 -5.76 -11.33
CA SER A 127 1.60 -4.86 -12.28
C SER A 127 2.54 -3.74 -12.77
N GLN A 128 3.25 -3.07 -11.86
CA GLN A 128 4.22 -2.02 -12.20
C GLN A 128 5.37 -2.58 -13.05
N TYR A 129 5.90 -3.74 -12.68
CA TYR A 129 6.97 -4.42 -13.40
C TYR A 129 6.57 -4.75 -14.84
N TYR A 130 5.50 -5.54 -15.04
CA TYR A 130 5.06 -5.96 -16.37
C TYR A 130 4.64 -4.79 -17.26
N ASN A 131 4.02 -3.76 -16.71
CA ASN A 131 3.66 -2.55 -17.46
C ASN A 131 4.86 -1.65 -17.78
N SER A 132 5.93 -1.65 -16.97
CA SER A 132 7.16 -0.88 -17.24
C SER A 132 7.94 -1.42 -18.42
N ARG A 133 7.84 -2.74 -18.69
CA ARG A 133 8.66 -3.47 -19.66
C ARG A 133 10.15 -3.18 -19.52
N LEU A 134 10.59 -2.84 -18.29
CA LEU A 134 11.92 -2.35 -17.95
C LEU A 134 12.35 -1.08 -18.71
N ALA A 135 11.50 -0.53 -19.57
CA ALA A 135 11.84 0.63 -20.41
C ALA A 135 11.74 1.96 -19.66
N ASP A 136 10.91 2.04 -18.62
CA ASP A 136 10.70 3.27 -17.83
C ASP A 136 10.53 2.99 -16.32
N LEU A 137 11.58 2.46 -15.69
CA LEU A 137 11.59 2.11 -14.27
C LEU A 137 11.39 3.34 -13.38
N LYS A 138 11.90 4.51 -13.79
CA LYS A 138 11.72 5.76 -13.01
C LYS A 138 10.26 6.17 -12.93
N LYS A 139 9.54 6.09 -14.05
CA LYS A 139 8.10 6.40 -14.08
C LYS A 139 7.30 5.40 -13.26
N SER A 140 7.71 4.14 -13.29
CA SER A 140 7.12 3.05 -12.50
C SER A 140 7.59 3.02 -11.04
N LYS A 141 8.46 3.98 -10.62
CA LYS A 141 9.03 4.07 -9.26
C LYS A 141 9.74 2.77 -8.82
N ILE A 142 10.40 2.10 -9.75
CA ILE A 142 11.16 0.88 -9.48
C ILE A 142 12.64 1.24 -9.43
N ALA A 143 13.31 0.92 -8.32
CA ALA A 143 14.76 1.00 -8.18
C ALA A 143 15.40 -0.28 -8.73
N ALA A 144 16.63 -0.18 -9.27
CA ALA A 144 17.38 -1.31 -9.78
C ALA A 144 18.80 -1.33 -9.22
N ALA A 145 19.27 -2.50 -8.80
CA ALA A 145 20.61 -2.73 -8.31
C ALA A 145 21.21 -3.97 -8.98
N PHE A 146 22.45 -3.88 -9.46
CA PHE A 146 23.20 -5.04 -9.94
C PHE A 146 23.67 -5.87 -8.75
N ILE A 147 23.36 -7.17 -8.76
CA ILE A 147 23.70 -8.09 -7.67
C ILE A 147 24.99 -8.86 -7.99
N GLY A 148 25.17 -9.23 -9.25
CA GLY A 148 26.35 -9.98 -9.67
C GLY A 148 26.09 -10.91 -10.85
N HIS A 149 26.99 -11.88 -10.98
CA HIS A 149 26.89 -12.96 -11.98
C HIS A 149 26.22 -14.18 -11.35
N ALA A 150 25.35 -14.83 -12.10
CA ALA A 150 24.62 -16.02 -11.68
C ALA A 150 24.69 -17.09 -12.79
N LYS A 151 24.09 -18.24 -12.53
CA LYS A 151 23.87 -19.30 -13.54
C LYS A 151 22.38 -19.58 -13.67
N VAL A 152 21.89 -19.64 -14.90
CA VAL A 152 20.53 -20.06 -15.24
C VAL A 152 20.63 -21.26 -16.18
N ARG A 153 20.13 -22.43 -15.77
CA ARG A 153 20.29 -23.71 -16.53
C ARG A 153 21.74 -23.97 -16.98
N GLY A 154 22.74 -23.57 -16.16
CA GLY A 154 24.16 -23.74 -16.43
C GLY A 154 24.80 -22.64 -17.29
N ALA A 155 24.03 -21.78 -17.95
CA ALA A 155 24.51 -20.62 -18.70
C ALA A 155 24.80 -19.42 -17.78
N ASP A 156 25.74 -18.57 -18.17
CA ASP A 156 26.03 -17.32 -17.45
C ASP A 156 24.85 -16.35 -17.54
N ALA A 157 24.58 -15.63 -16.46
CA ALA A 157 23.56 -14.64 -16.39
C ALA A 157 23.99 -13.44 -15.53
N LEU A 158 23.44 -12.26 -15.82
CA LEU A 158 23.61 -11.04 -15.04
C LEU A 158 22.37 -10.84 -14.16
N GLU A 159 22.56 -10.79 -12.84
CA GLU A 159 21.46 -10.68 -11.87
C GLU A 159 21.24 -9.24 -11.45
N ILE A 160 20.00 -8.77 -11.59
CA ILE A 160 19.52 -7.47 -11.10
C ILE A 160 18.40 -7.68 -10.11
N GLU A 161 18.46 -6.99 -8.98
CA GLU A 161 17.33 -6.83 -8.05
C GLU A 161 16.58 -5.55 -8.37
N LEU A 162 15.28 -5.69 -8.57
CA LEU A 162 14.32 -4.59 -8.71
C LEU A 162 13.55 -4.44 -7.42
N THR A 163 13.40 -3.20 -6.94
CA THR A 163 12.64 -2.89 -5.72
C THR A 163 11.56 -1.87 -6.04
N SER A 164 10.30 -2.20 -5.78
CA SER A 164 9.16 -1.30 -5.95
C SER A 164 9.16 -0.18 -4.91
N ALA A 165 8.30 0.82 -5.08
CA ALA A 165 8.10 1.89 -4.09
C ALA A 165 7.61 1.38 -2.73
N THR A 166 6.92 0.24 -2.70
CA THR A 166 6.44 -0.44 -1.49
C THR A 166 7.46 -1.41 -0.87
N GLY A 167 8.69 -1.46 -1.42
CA GLY A 167 9.77 -2.32 -0.92
C GLY A 167 9.73 -3.77 -1.42
N ILE A 168 8.77 -4.13 -2.26
CA ILE A 168 8.67 -5.49 -2.84
C ILE A 168 9.82 -5.71 -3.82
N ARG A 169 10.46 -6.86 -3.71
CA ARG A 169 11.64 -7.22 -4.49
C ARG A 169 11.33 -8.25 -5.56
N ARG A 170 11.99 -8.11 -6.72
CA ARG A 170 12.00 -9.06 -7.82
C ARG A 170 13.44 -9.18 -8.33
N ARG A 171 13.89 -10.40 -8.62
CA ARG A 171 15.19 -10.62 -9.25
C ARG A 171 14.99 -10.99 -10.70
N VAL A 172 15.79 -10.38 -11.58
CA VAL A 172 15.74 -10.58 -13.03
C VAL A 172 17.14 -10.94 -13.51
N PHE A 173 17.21 -12.00 -14.30
CA PHE A 173 18.46 -12.57 -14.81
C PHE A 173 18.52 -12.38 -16.32
N PHE A 174 19.56 -11.75 -16.80
CA PHE A 174 19.73 -11.39 -18.20
C PHE A 174 20.85 -12.22 -18.83
N ASP A 175 20.65 -12.67 -20.06
CA ASP A 175 21.68 -13.29 -20.87
C ASP A 175 22.72 -12.21 -21.25
N PRO A 176 24.02 -12.42 -20.99
CA PRO A 176 25.06 -11.47 -21.33
C PRO A 176 25.30 -11.31 -22.84
N GLN A 177 24.82 -12.24 -23.70
CA GLN A 177 24.99 -12.22 -25.15
C GLN A 177 23.76 -11.63 -25.87
N SER A 178 22.58 -12.21 -25.65
CA SER A 178 21.32 -11.71 -26.26
C SER A 178 20.76 -10.49 -25.56
N HIS A 179 21.17 -10.25 -24.31
CA HIS A 179 20.64 -9.24 -23.38
C HIS A 179 19.15 -9.41 -23.04
N LEU A 180 18.53 -10.54 -23.39
CA LEU A 180 17.14 -10.83 -23.06
C LEU A 180 17.04 -11.45 -21.66
N VAL A 181 15.84 -11.41 -21.06
CA VAL A 181 15.58 -12.02 -19.75
C VAL A 181 15.58 -13.54 -19.90
N LEU A 182 16.35 -14.23 -19.08
CA LEU A 182 16.36 -15.70 -18.98
C LEU A 182 15.45 -16.20 -17.89
N LYS A 183 15.42 -15.49 -16.76
CA LYS A 183 14.70 -15.90 -15.57
C LYS A 183 14.30 -14.70 -14.74
N GLU A 184 13.21 -14.86 -14.02
CA GLU A 184 12.85 -13.97 -12.92
C GLU A 184 12.37 -14.75 -11.71
N THR A 185 12.54 -14.17 -10.50
CA THR A 185 11.99 -14.70 -9.25
C THR A 185 11.32 -13.59 -8.47
N ALA A 186 10.16 -13.87 -7.91
CA ALA A 186 9.39 -12.94 -7.09
C ALA A 186 8.46 -13.72 -6.14
N THR A 187 7.84 -13.04 -5.20
CA THR A 187 6.62 -13.50 -4.55
C THR A 187 5.46 -12.69 -5.12
N VAL A 188 4.40 -13.34 -5.53
CA VAL A 188 3.22 -12.72 -6.13
C VAL A 188 1.99 -13.26 -5.42
N GLY A 189 1.17 -12.37 -4.85
CA GLY A 189 -0.03 -12.76 -4.10
C GLY A 189 0.23 -13.74 -2.93
N GLY A 190 1.39 -13.64 -2.28
CA GLY A 190 1.81 -14.55 -1.20
C GLY A 190 2.47 -15.84 -1.68
N VAL A 191 2.55 -16.10 -3.00
CA VAL A 191 3.11 -17.33 -3.57
C VAL A 191 4.46 -17.06 -4.22
N PRO A 192 5.55 -17.77 -3.84
CA PRO A 192 6.83 -17.69 -4.52
C PRO A 192 6.74 -18.21 -5.96
N GLU A 193 7.31 -17.44 -6.89
CA GLU A 193 7.39 -17.76 -8.31
C GLU A 193 8.81 -17.72 -8.82
N GLU A 194 9.14 -18.68 -9.68
CA GLU A 194 10.30 -18.63 -10.57
C GLU A 194 9.79 -18.83 -12.00
N ILE A 195 10.17 -17.93 -12.91
CA ILE A 195 9.73 -17.97 -14.29
C ILE A 195 10.98 -17.98 -15.20
N LEU A 196 11.09 -18.98 -16.07
CA LEU A 196 12.13 -19.05 -17.07
C LEU A 196 11.55 -18.80 -18.47
N TYR A 197 12.28 -18.04 -19.26
CA TYR A 197 11.85 -17.58 -20.58
C TYR A 197 12.75 -18.14 -21.69
N ASP A 198 12.11 -18.52 -22.80
CA ASP A 198 12.81 -19.03 -23.97
C ASP A 198 12.03 -18.72 -25.26
N ALA A 199 12.63 -19.08 -26.42
CA ALA A 199 12.02 -18.98 -27.75
C ALA A 199 11.45 -17.58 -28.06
N TYR A 200 12.24 -16.54 -27.81
CA TYR A 200 11.85 -15.16 -28.09
C TYR A 200 11.56 -14.94 -29.58
N ARG A 201 10.45 -14.23 -29.87
CA ARG A 201 10.03 -13.84 -31.21
C ARG A 201 9.66 -12.38 -31.23
N VAL A 202 9.75 -11.76 -32.42
CA VAL A 202 9.35 -10.36 -32.61
C VAL A 202 7.84 -10.27 -32.84
N GLU A 203 7.15 -9.64 -31.89
CA GLU A 203 5.71 -9.36 -31.95
C GLU A 203 5.49 -7.84 -31.99
N SER A 204 4.95 -7.31 -33.08
CA SER A 204 4.73 -5.86 -33.26
C SER A 204 5.96 -4.98 -32.94
N GLY A 205 7.16 -5.51 -33.23
CA GLY A 205 8.42 -4.80 -33.05
C GLY A 205 9.05 -4.89 -31.66
N ILE A 206 8.55 -5.76 -30.78
CA ILE A 206 9.17 -6.09 -29.49
C ILE A 206 9.42 -7.58 -29.37
N GLN A 207 10.44 -7.97 -28.59
CA GLN A 207 10.73 -9.37 -28.28
C GLN A 207 9.77 -9.88 -27.20
N VAL A 208 9.10 -11.01 -27.46
CA VAL A 208 8.20 -11.69 -26.54
C VAL A 208 8.59 -13.16 -26.44
N PRO A 209 8.73 -13.75 -25.24
CA PRO A 209 9.02 -15.17 -25.08
C PRO A 209 7.81 -16.01 -25.52
N HIS A 210 8.07 -17.09 -26.26
CA HIS A 210 7.04 -18.04 -26.70
C HIS A 210 7.10 -19.38 -25.96
N GLN A 211 8.11 -19.59 -25.12
CA GLN A 211 8.16 -20.67 -24.15
C GLN A 211 8.43 -20.09 -22.78
N ILE A 212 7.60 -20.49 -21.82
CA ILE A 212 7.68 -20.04 -20.43
C ILE A 212 7.59 -21.29 -19.55
N GLU A 213 8.53 -21.45 -18.62
CA GLU A 213 8.44 -22.46 -17.57
C GLU A 213 8.18 -21.72 -16.26
N LEU A 214 6.97 -21.90 -15.72
CA LEU A 214 6.53 -21.28 -14.48
C LEU A 214 6.56 -22.30 -13.34
N HIS A 215 7.36 -22.02 -12.32
CA HIS A 215 7.34 -22.73 -11.04
C HIS A 215 6.57 -21.88 -10.04
N ARG A 216 5.45 -22.41 -9.53
CA ARG A 216 4.55 -21.71 -8.61
C ARG A 216 3.88 -22.70 -7.66
N GLY A 217 3.88 -22.39 -6.36
CA GLY A 217 3.19 -23.21 -5.35
C GLY A 217 3.66 -24.66 -5.27
N GLY A 218 4.91 -24.95 -5.68
CA GLY A 218 5.48 -26.30 -5.76
C GLY A 218 5.17 -27.05 -7.05
N GLU A 219 4.41 -26.46 -7.97
CA GLU A 219 4.08 -27.02 -9.28
C GLU A 219 4.93 -26.37 -10.39
N THR A 220 5.03 -27.07 -11.51
CA THR A 220 5.74 -26.61 -12.71
C THR A 220 4.82 -26.67 -13.91
N TYR A 221 4.71 -25.54 -14.62
CA TYR A 221 3.90 -25.38 -15.82
C TYR A 221 4.79 -25.05 -17.00
N ASN A 222 4.78 -25.90 -18.03
CA ASN A 222 5.45 -25.63 -19.30
C ASN A 222 4.45 -24.98 -20.26
N ILE A 223 4.58 -23.68 -20.48
CA ILE A 223 3.64 -22.85 -21.23
C ILE A 223 4.19 -22.62 -22.63
N ALA A 224 3.41 -22.99 -23.64
CA ALA A 224 3.64 -22.60 -25.03
C ALA A 224 2.73 -21.42 -25.38
N VAL A 225 3.32 -20.26 -25.67
CA VAL A 225 2.58 -19.06 -26.05
C VAL A 225 2.09 -19.18 -27.48
N ASN A 226 0.79 -19.19 -27.68
CA ASN A 226 0.14 -19.43 -28.96
C ASN A 226 -0.28 -18.11 -29.64
N ARG A 227 -0.59 -17.08 -28.84
CA ARG A 227 -1.07 -15.80 -29.33
C ARG A 227 -0.56 -14.65 -28.49
N VAL A 228 -0.11 -13.59 -29.17
CA VAL A 228 0.25 -12.31 -28.55
C VAL A 228 -0.51 -11.20 -29.26
N VAL A 229 -1.22 -10.35 -28.52
CA VAL A 229 -1.93 -9.19 -29.06
C VAL A 229 -1.42 -7.94 -28.36
N ILE A 230 -0.78 -7.06 -29.12
CA ILE A 230 -0.26 -5.79 -28.64
C ILE A 230 -1.18 -4.66 -29.11
N ASN A 231 -1.55 -3.77 -28.17
CA ASN A 231 -2.46 -2.66 -28.39
C ASN A 231 -3.87 -3.08 -28.86
N GLY A 232 -4.26 -4.32 -28.55
CA GLY A 232 -5.62 -4.80 -28.75
C GLY A 232 -6.59 -4.25 -27.71
N THR A 233 -7.87 -4.39 -28.00
CA THR A 233 -8.93 -4.02 -27.05
C THR A 233 -9.00 -5.08 -25.95
N LEU A 234 -8.67 -4.70 -24.74
CA LEU A 234 -8.96 -5.49 -23.52
C LEU A 234 -10.21 -4.94 -22.85
N GLY A 235 -11.08 -5.83 -22.41
CA GLY A 235 -12.25 -5.46 -21.63
C GLY A 235 -11.81 -4.68 -20.38
N GLU A 236 -12.43 -3.53 -20.11
CA GLU A 236 -12.05 -2.71 -18.94
C GLU A 236 -12.20 -3.47 -17.63
N ARG A 237 -13.19 -4.37 -17.57
CA ARG A 237 -13.61 -5.07 -16.36
C ARG A 237 -12.90 -6.40 -16.08
N ILE A 238 -12.03 -6.89 -16.98
CA ILE A 238 -11.31 -8.15 -16.71
C ILE A 238 -10.36 -8.05 -15.51
N PHE A 239 -9.90 -6.85 -15.22
CA PHE A 239 -9.02 -6.57 -14.10
C PHE A 239 -9.77 -6.35 -12.79
N ASP A 240 -11.06 -6.05 -12.86
CA ASP A 240 -11.88 -5.76 -11.69
C ASP A 240 -12.30 -7.06 -10.97
N PHE A 241 -12.57 -6.95 -9.69
CA PHE A 241 -13.14 -8.06 -8.92
C PHE A 241 -14.42 -8.59 -9.62
N PRO A 242 -14.57 -9.92 -9.77
CA PRO A 242 -15.72 -10.48 -10.49
C PRO A 242 -17.06 -10.10 -9.85
N LYS A 243 -17.99 -9.59 -10.65
CA LYS A 243 -19.31 -9.12 -10.21
C LYS A 243 -20.36 -10.23 -10.08
N LYS A 244 -19.94 -11.47 -9.92
CA LYS A 244 -20.86 -12.60 -9.76
C LYS A 244 -21.29 -12.73 -8.29
N SER A 245 -22.18 -11.87 -7.83
CA SER A 245 -22.78 -12.03 -6.52
C SER A 245 -24.30 -12.13 -6.63
N GLN A 246 -24.87 -13.19 -6.03
CA GLN A 246 -26.30 -13.31 -5.76
C GLN A 246 -26.67 -12.68 -4.39
N VAL A 247 -25.69 -12.04 -3.75
CA VAL A 247 -25.87 -11.39 -2.46
C VAL A 247 -26.69 -10.12 -2.67
N GLN A 248 -27.79 -9.98 -1.96
CA GLN A 248 -28.56 -8.74 -1.91
C GLN A 248 -27.88 -7.77 -0.96
N LEU A 249 -27.89 -6.48 -1.30
CA LEU A 249 -27.50 -5.43 -0.35
C LEU A 249 -28.48 -5.46 0.83
N PRO A 250 -27.97 -5.43 2.07
CA PRO A 250 -28.83 -5.22 3.24
C PRO A 250 -29.42 -3.80 3.21
N ASP A 251 -30.28 -3.50 4.16
CA ASP A 251 -30.66 -2.12 4.44
C ASP A 251 -29.44 -1.36 4.95
N LEU A 252 -28.78 -0.62 4.04
CA LEU A 252 -27.56 0.13 4.35
C LEU A 252 -27.82 1.23 5.37
N GLN A 253 -29.02 1.82 5.41
CA GLN A 253 -29.34 2.83 6.41
C GLN A 253 -29.36 2.22 7.81
N ALA A 254 -29.96 1.04 7.95
CA ALA A 254 -29.97 0.30 9.21
C ALA A 254 -28.54 -0.12 9.60
N LEU A 255 -27.79 -0.74 8.68
CA LEU A 255 -26.42 -1.19 8.93
C LEU A 255 -25.49 -0.06 9.39
N PHE A 256 -25.48 1.06 8.68
CA PHE A 256 -24.64 2.19 9.03
C PHE A 256 -25.10 2.91 10.31
N LYS A 257 -26.39 2.91 10.60
CA LYS A 257 -26.90 3.41 11.89
C LYS A 257 -26.43 2.53 13.05
N GLU A 258 -26.37 1.22 12.87
CA GLU A 258 -25.83 0.30 13.86
C GLU A 258 -24.32 0.50 14.06
N ILE A 259 -23.56 0.69 12.98
CA ILE A 259 -22.13 1.03 13.04
C ILE A 259 -21.91 2.32 13.85
N ASP A 260 -22.65 3.39 13.55
CA ASP A 260 -22.58 4.66 14.26
C ASP A 260 -22.96 4.53 15.75
N ALA A 261 -24.06 3.81 16.02
CA ALA A 261 -24.49 3.56 17.40
C ALA A 261 -23.47 2.74 18.21
N ASN A 262 -22.73 1.84 17.55
CA ASN A 262 -21.70 1.00 18.19
C ASN A 262 -20.37 1.72 18.39
N GLN A 263 -20.14 2.85 17.72
CA GLN A 263 -18.86 3.55 17.72
C GLN A 263 -18.33 3.87 19.13
N LYS A 264 -19.21 4.32 20.04
CA LYS A 264 -18.81 4.62 21.43
C LYS A 264 -18.33 3.37 22.18
N ALA A 265 -18.94 2.22 21.92
CA ALA A 265 -18.52 0.95 22.53
C ALA A 265 -17.17 0.49 21.95
N ILE A 266 -16.99 0.64 20.64
CA ILE A 266 -15.73 0.35 19.94
C ILE A 266 -14.61 1.24 20.47
N ASP A 267 -14.83 2.55 20.60
CA ASP A 267 -13.84 3.51 21.11
C ASP A 267 -13.41 3.14 22.53
N LYS A 268 -14.35 2.73 23.36
CA LYS A 268 -14.03 2.24 24.73
C LYS A 268 -13.21 0.94 24.74
N LEU A 269 -13.45 0.04 23.78
CA LEU A 269 -12.62 -1.16 23.63
C LEU A 269 -11.22 -0.80 23.14
N LYS A 270 -11.08 0.14 22.21
CA LYS A 270 -9.78 0.64 21.72
C LYS A 270 -8.92 1.21 22.84
N GLU A 271 -9.51 1.84 23.85
CA GLU A 271 -8.79 2.38 25.01
C GLU A 271 -8.00 1.31 25.79
N ASN A 272 -8.33 0.03 25.63
CA ASN A 272 -7.56 -1.06 26.21
C ASN A 272 -6.30 -1.42 25.43
N TYR A 273 -5.96 -0.70 24.37
CA TYR A 273 -4.85 -1.04 23.50
C TYR A 273 -3.84 0.10 23.37
N ALA A 274 -2.58 -0.30 23.28
CA ALA A 274 -1.47 0.53 22.85
C ALA A 274 -0.68 -0.21 21.78
N GLY A 275 0.09 0.52 20.99
CA GLY A 275 0.87 -0.06 19.92
C GLY A 275 2.02 0.83 19.45
N THR A 276 2.62 0.42 18.34
CA THR A 276 3.64 1.17 17.61
C THR A 276 3.06 1.59 16.26
N ARG A 277 3.31 2.83 15.88
CA ARG A 277 2.93 3.40 14.59
C ARG A 277 4.17 3.89 13.85
N GLN A 278 4.36 3.44 12.61
CA GLN A 278 5.41 3.89 11.71
C GLN A 278 4.79 4.69 10.57
N GLU A 279 5.30 5.90 10.37
CA GLU A 279 4.88 6.81 9.29
C GLU A 279 6.02 7.01 8.31
N GLU A 280 5.74 6.81 7.03
CA GLU A 280 6.63 7.14 5.92
C GLU A 280 5.94 8.18 5.05
N GLU A 281 6.53 9.35 4.91
CA GLU A 281 6.02 10.44 4.06
C GLU A 281 7.03 10.78 2.97
N THR A 282 6.57 10.82 1.72
CA THR A 282 7.39 11.21 0.57
C THR A 282 6.69 12.31 -0.21
N GLU A 283 7.33 13.47 -0.28
CA GLU A 283 6.85 14.61 -1.08
C GLU A 283 7.53 14.65 -2.45
N TYR A 284 6.77 15.01 -3.46
CA TYR A 284 7.24 15.13 -4.85
C TYR A 284 6.97 16.52 -5.41
N ASP A 285 7.87 17.00 -6.26
CA ASP A 285 7.63 18.18 -7.09
C ASP A 285 6.71 17.87 -8.30
N LYS A 286 6.42 18.88 -9.12
CA LYS A 286 5.59 18.74 -10.32
C LYS A 286 6.19 17.79 -11.36
N ALA A 287 7.52 17.62 -11.37
CA ALA A 287 8.24 16.73 -12.27
C ALA A 287 8.30 15.28 -11.74
N GLY A 288 7.77 15.02 -10.54
CA GLY A 288 7.80 13.70 -9.90
C GLY A 288 9.11 13.39 -9.17
N LYS A 289 9.98 14.38 -8.96
CA LYS A 289 11.22 14.24 -8.20
C LYS A 289 10.89 14.32 -6.70
N ILE A 290 11.49 13.43 -5.91
CA ILE A 290 11.40 13.49 -4.44
C ILE A 290 12.03 14.78 -3.94
N THR A 291 11.27 15.55 -3.17
CA THR A 291 11.72 16.80 -2.52
C THR A 291 11.93 16.61 -1.03
N LYS A 292 11.20 15.66 -0.42
CA LYS A 292 11.34 15.34 0.99
C LYS A 292 10.95 13.88 1.22
N GLN A 293 11.65 13.24 2.14
CA GLN A 293 11.28 11.91 2.64
C GLN A 293 11.51 11.89 4.15
N GLU A 294 10.48 11.51 4.90
CA GLU A 294 10.53 11.37 6.35
C GLU A 294 10.05 9.99 6.75
N ASN A 295 10.67 9.43 7.78
CA ASN A 295 10.24 8.22 8.47
C ASN A 295 10.22 8.53 9.96
N LYS A 296 9.09 8.26 10.61
CA LYS A 296 8.86 8.50 12.03
C LYS A 296 8.23 7.27 12.66
N GLU A 297 8.58 7.02 13.91
CA GLU A 297 8.01 5.94 14.71
C GLU A 297 7.46 6.52 16.01
N TYR A 298 6.26 6.10 16.36
CA TYR A 298 5.54 6.55 17.53
C TYR A 298 5.12 5.35 18.37
N THR A 299 5.08 5.51 19.68
CA THR A 299 4.19 4.72 20.53
C THR A 299 2.87 5.44 20.66
N PHE A 300 1.78 4.69 20.71
CA PHE A 300 0.45 5.29 20.83
C PHE A 300 -0.47 4.47 21.74
N PHE A 301 -1.51 5.10 22.22
CA PHE A 301 -2.65 4.50 22.92
C PHE A 301 -3.91 5.34 22.60
N TYR A 302 -5.07 4.81 22.95
CA TYR A 302 -6.32 5.54 22.77
C TYR A 302 -6.79 6.14 24.09
N PHE A 303 -7.32 7.37 24.02
CA PHE A 303 -7.84 8.11 25.16
C PHE A 303 -9.06 8.93 24.73
N ASN A 304 -10.21 8.71 25.36
CA ASN A 304 -11.49 9.31 25.00
C ASN A 304 -11.84 9.15 23.52
N GLY A 305 -11.58 7.96 22.95
CA GLY A 305 -11.82 7.61 21.55
C GLY A 305 -10.81 8.19 20.56
N GLU A 306 -9.87 9.04 20.99
CA GLU A 306 -8.84 9.63 20.13
C GLU A 306 -7.48 8.94 20.35
N GLU A 307 -6.67 8.83 19.29
CA GLU A 307 -5.30 8.31 19.38
C GLU A 307 -4.36 9.37 19.96
N VAL A 308 -3.64 9.00 21.00
CA VAL A 308 -2.57 9.80 21.62
C VAL A 308 -1.24 9.15 21.30
N SER A 309 -0.37 9.85 20.61
CA SER A 309 0.91 9.31 20.15
C SER A 309 2.09 10.14 20.64
N THR A 310 3.22 9.45 20.89
CA THR A 310 4.49 10.04 21.29
C THR A 310 5.57 9.61 20.31
N LEU A 311 6.25 10.55 19.66
CA LEU A 311 7.35 10.27 18.75
C LEU A 311 8.52 9.63 19.53
N THR A 312 9.02 8.50 19.03
CA THR A 312 10.12 7.75 19.64
C THR A 312 11.36 7.70 18.75
N ARG A 313 11.16 7.69 17.41
CA ARG A 313 12.26 7.68 16.44
C ARG A 313 11.98 8.59 15.27
N LYS A 314 13.04 9.17 14.69
CA LYS A 314 13.01 9.97 13.47
C LYS A 314 14.14 9.51 12.54
N SER A 315 13.80 9.20 11.27
CA SER A 315 14.76 8.71 10.27
C SER A 315 15.58 7.49 10.79
N GLY A 316 14.91 6.56 11.45
CA GLY A 316 15.50 5.34 12.02
C GLY A 316 16.33 5.53 13.29
N LYS A 317 16.50 6.77 13.79
CA LYS A 317 17.28 7.09 14.99
C LYS A 317 16.37 7.41 16.17
N ALA A 318 16.68 6.88 17.34
CA ALA A 318 16.01 7.26 18.57
C ALA A 318 16.22 8.76 18.83
N LEU A 319 15.25 9.40 19.47
CA LEU A 319 15.36 10.79 19.90
C LEU A 319 16.40 10.92 21.00
N SER A 320 17.05 12.08 21.08
CA SER A 320 17.85 12.46 22.23
C SER A 320 16.97 12.65 23.47
N GLU A 321 17.54 12.59 24.66
CA GLU A 321 16.81 12.81 25.92
C GLU A 321 16.05 14.15 25.94
N ALA A 322 16.65 15.21 25.41
CA ALA A 322 16.03 16.53 25.34
C ALA A 322 14.85 16.57 24.35
N GLU A 323 14.97 15.87 23.21
CA GLU A 323 13.87 15.74 22.24
C GLU A 323 12.75 14.89 22.80
N GLN A 324 13.07 13.78 23.46
CA GLN A 324 12.08 12.91 24.08
C GLN A 324 11.30 13.64 25.20
N ALA A 325 11.99 14.43 26.03
CA ALA A 325 11.33 15.24 27.07
C ALA A 325 10.32 16.23 26.44
N LYS A 326 10.71 16.87 25.35
CA LYS A 326 9.84 17.80 24.61
C LYS A 326 8.63 17.10 23.96
N GLU A 327 8.83 15.91 23.42
CA GLU A 327 7.71 15.12 22.86
C GLU A 327 6.76 14.64 23.96
N ASN A 328 7.29 14.21 25.12
CA ASN A 328 6.47 13.85 26.27
C ASN A 328 5.65 15.03 26.80
N GLU A 329 6.21 16.25 26.81
CA GLU A 329 5.47 17.47 27.18
C GLU A 329 4.33 17.76 26.20
N LYS A 330 4.58 17.62 24.89
CA LYS A 330 3.54 17.76 23.85
C LYS A 330 2.42 16.74 24.04
N THR A 331 2.77 15.48 24.27
CA THR A 331 1.82 14.41 24.53
C THR A 331 0.97 14.71 25.75
N GLN A 332 1.59 15.14 26.85
CA GLN A 332 0.88 15.52 28.08
C GLN A 332 -0.09 16.68 27.85
N LYS A 333 0.34 17.71 27.13
CA LYS A 333 -0.52 18.84 26.76
C LYS A 333 -1.69 18.40 25.88
N HIS A 334 -1.46 17.49 24.94
CA HIS A 334 -2.52 16.93 24.10
C HIS A 334 -3.57 16.20 24.94
N ILE A 335 -3.15 15.36 25.91
CA ILE A 335 -4.05 14.68 26.85
C ILE A 335 -4.90 15.70 27.65
N GLU A 336 -4.27 16.75 28.16
CA GLU A 336 -4.99 17.81 28.89
C GLU A 336 -6.03 18.53 28.01
N ASP A 337 -5.71 18.76 26.75
CA ASP A 337 -6.64 19.39 25.80
C ASP A 337 -7.81 18.45 25.46
N LEU A 338 -7.56 17.13 25.32
CA LEU A 338 -8.63 16.13 25.15
C LEU A 338 -9.53 16.06 26.38
N GLN A 339 -8.97 16.08 27.60
CA GLN A 339 -9.75 16.12 28.85
C GLN A 339 -10.65 17.35 28.93
N LYS A 340 -10.13 18.54 28.57
CA LYS A 340 -10.91 19.79 28.52
C LYS A 340 -12.02 19.74 27.47
N LYS A 341 -11.73 19.13 26.29
CA LYS A 341 -12.71 18.94 25.20
C LYS A 341 -13.83 18.03 25.66
N GLN A 342 -13.49 16.91 26.32
CA GLN A 342 -14.46 15.97 26.85
C GLN A 342 -15.36 16.60 27.93
N ALA A 343 -14.79 17.28 28.89
CA ALA A 343 -15.56 17.96 29.93
C ALA A 343 -16.54 19.00 29.36
N LYS A 344 -16.12 19.73 28.32
CA LYS A 344 -17.02 20.67 27.62
C LYS A 344 -18.14 19.96 26.87
N LYS A 345 -17.85 18.78 26.28
CA LYS A 345 -18.84 17.97 25.55
C LYS A 345 -19.88 17.43 26.52
N GLU A 346 -19.46 16.89 27.67
CA GLU A 346 -20.38 16.38 28.71
C GLU A 346 -21.33 17.46 29.22
N VAL A 347 -20.81 18.66 29.54
CA VAL A 347 -21.65 19.80 29.97
C VAL A 347 -22.65 20.23 28.90
N LYS A 348 -22.26 20.13 27.62
CA LYS A 348 -23.10 20.50 26.50
C LYS A 348 -24.19 19.45 26.24
N GLU A 349 -23.83 18.15 26.35
CA GLU A 349 -24.78 17.03 26.26
C GLU A 349 -25.81 17.06 27.41
N GLU A 350 -25.38 17.38 28.63
CA GLU A 350 -26.31 17.54 29.77
C GLU A 350 -27.31 18.66 29.51
N LYS A 351 -26.86 19.83 29.07
CA LYS A 351 -27.72 20.96 28.73
C LYS A 351 -28.70 20.65 27.59
N ALA A 352 -28.22 19.92 26.54
CA ALA A 352 -29.07 19.52 25.44
C ALA A 352 -30.16 18.54 25.87
N LYS A 353 -29.84 17.61 26.78
CA LYS A 353 -30.80 16.67 27.38
C LYS A 353 -31.85 17.41 28.22
N GLU A 354 -31.46 18.43 29.01
CA GLU A 354 -32.36 19.27 29.78
C GLU A 354 -33.30 20.09 28.88
N GLU A 355 -32.80 20.51 27.71
CA GLU A 355 -33.57 21.28 26.73
C GLU A 355 -34.41 20.43 25.76
N GLY A 356 -34.31 19.08 25.84
CA GLY A 356 -35.03 18.15 24.96
C GLY A 356 -34.62 18.24 23.49
N LYS A 357 -33.39 18.69 23.22
CA LYS A 357 -32.80 18.81 21.87
C LYS A 357 -31.82 17.66 21.60
N GLU A 358 -32.02 16.94 20.49
CA GLU A 358 -30.98 16.09 19.95
C GLU A 358 -29.87 16.96 19.36
N GLU A 359 -28.67 16.86 19.91
CA GLU A 359 -27.48 17.53 19.36
C GLU A 359 -26.95 16.74 18.16
N LYS A 360 -27.16 17.27 16.96
CA LYS A 360 -26.43 16.83 15.77
C LYS A 360 -25.04 17.49 15.79
N ASP A 361 -24.00 16.69 15.85
CA ASP A 361 -22.63 17.18 15.72
C ASP A 361 -22.50 17.87 14.35
N LYS A 362 -22.40 19.20 14.34
CA LYS A 362 -22.46 20.01 13.10
C LYS A 362 -21.19 19.87 12.24
N ASP A 363 -20.12 19.32 12.80
CA ASP A 363 -18.80 19.26 12.17
C ASP A 363 -18.45 17.89 11.61
N ASP A 364 -19.22 16.83 11.95
CA ASP A 364 -19.09 15.53 11.32
C ASP A 364 -19.97 15.48 10.06
N PRO A 365 -19.37 15.38 8.84
CA PRO A 365 -20.14 15.20 7.61
C PRO A 365 -21.01 13.95 7.60
N GLY A 366 -20.84 13.10 8.60
CA GLY A 366 -21.66 11.95 8.99
C GLY A 366 -21.92 10.96 7.86
N ILE A 367 -22.04 9.74 8.27
CA ILE A 367 -22.46 8.63 7.42
C ILE A 367 -23.72 8.92 6.60
N GLU A 368 -24.62 9.81 7.11
CA GLU A 368 -25.84 10.25 6.42
C GLU A 368 -25.55 10.98 5.10
N ILE A 369 -24.50 11.80 5.03
CA ILE A 369 -24.09 12.47 3.77
C ILE A 369 -23.60 11.43 2.78
N PHE A 370 -22.74 10.50 3.24
CA PHE A 370 -22.21 9.44 2.41
C PHE A 370 -23.32 8.57 1.81
N LEU A 371 -24.28 8.13 2.62
CA LEU A 371 -25.45 7.36 2.18
C LEU A 371 -26.32 8.11 1.17
N ARG A 372 -26.48 9.42 1.35
CA ARG A 372 -27.34 10.24 0.50
C ARG A 372 -26.75 10.58 -0.86
N VAL A 373 -25.43 10.84 -0.90
CA VAL A 373 -24.75 11.31 -2.11
C VAL A 373 -24.09 10.23 -2.93
N SER A 374 -23.99 9.02 -2.40
CA SER A 374 -23.39 7.86 -3.07
C SER A 374 -24.45 6.85 -3.48
N GLN A 375 -24.13 6.06 -4.48
CA GLN A 375 -24.83 4.81 -4.80
C GLN A 375 -23.93 3.64 -4.45
N PHE A 376 -24.54 2.54 -3.98
CA PHE A 376 -23.84 1.34 -3.55
C PHE A 376 -24.18 0.21 -4.49
N VAL A 377 -23.14 -0.47 -4.98
CA VAL A 377 -23.27 -1.49 -6.00
C VAL A 377 -22.36 -2.69 -5.70
N ASN A 378 -22.57 -3.79 -6.40
CA ASN A 378 -21.75 -4.99 -6.35
C ASN A 378 -21.58 -5.60 -4.95
N PRO A 379 -22.66 -5.82 -4.17
CA PRO A 379 -22.55 -6.46 -2.88
C PRO A 379 -22.00 -7.87 -3.04
N ARG A 380 -21.08 -8.25 -2.16
CA ARG A 380 -20.49 -9.59 -2.13
C ARG A 380 -20.04 -9.94 -0.72
N ARG A 381 -19.90 -11.23 -0.44
CA ARG A 381 -19.30 -11.70 0.81
C ARG A 381 -17.91 -12.18 0.54
N GLU A 382 -16.98 -11.73 1.35
CA GLU A 382 -15.58 -12.13 1.30
C GLU A 382 -15.12 -12.58 2.69
N ARG A 383 -14.03 -13.33 2.71
CA ARG A 383 -13.31 -13.63 3.94
C ARG A 383 -12.09 -12.71 4.03
N TYR A 384 -12.14 -11.75 4.95
CA TYR A 384 -11.07 -10.80 5.18
C TYR A 384 -10.41 -11.07 6.53
N ARG A 385 -9.09 -11.41 6.51
CA ARG A 385 -8.31 -11.71 7.72
C ARG A 385 -9.01 -12.70 8.68
N GLY A 386 -9.66 -13.73 8.11
CA GLY A 386 -10.35 -14.76 8.86
C GLY A 386 -11.78 -14.44 9.30
N GLN A 387 -12.28 -13.23 9.06
CA GLN A 387 -13.66 -12.81 9.34
C GLN A 387 -14.51 -12.79 8.06
N ASP A 388 -15.78 -13.14 8.17
CA ASP A 388 -16.73 -12.99 7.09
C ASP A 388 -17.21 -11.54 7.04
N VAL A 389 -17.03 -10.87 5.90
CA VAL A 389 -17.38 -9.46 5.71
C VAL A 389 -18.30 -9.28 4.51
N LEU A 390 -19.18 -8.30 4.61
CA LEU A 390 -19.93 -7.78 3.47
C LEU A 390 -19.08 -6.74 2.77
N VAL A 391 -18.94 -6.85 1.47
CA VAL A 391 -18.16 -5.93 0.64
C VAL A 391 -19.08 -5.34 -0.42
N PHE A 392 -18.98 -4.05 -0.64
CA PHE A 392 -19.67 -3.37 -1.72
C PHE A 392 -18.88 -2.16 -2.23
N ASP A 393 -19.09 -1.84 -3.49
CA ASP A 393 -18.53 -0.66 -4.10
C ASP A 393 -19.44 0.54 -3.83
N PHE A 394 -18.87 1.73 -3.71
CA PHE A 394 -19.60 2.99 -3.68
C PHE A 394 -19.11 3.93 -4.76
N GLU A 395 -20.04 4.64 -5.38
CA GLU A 395 -19.79 5.55 -6.48
C GLU A 395 -20.62 6.82 -6.29
N PRO A 396 -20.25 7.97 -6.93
CA PRO A 396 -21.10 9.15 -6.95
C PRO A 396 -22.51 8.83 -7.44
N ASN A 397 -23.53 9.25 -6.72
CA ASN A 397 -24.91 9.16 -7.20
C ASN A 397 -25.14 10.22 -8.30
N PRO A 398 -25.34 9.84 -9.57
CA PRO A 398 -25.47 10.78 -10.68
C PRO A 398 -26.74 11.64 -10.60
N GLU A 399 -27.76 11.18 -9.89
CA GLU A 399 -29.04 11.88 -9.75
C GLU A 399 -29.02 12.91 -8.62
N TYR A 400 -28.04 12.81 -7.72
CA TYR A 400 -27.94 13.71 -6.57
C TYR A 400 -27.20 15.01 -6.92
N LYS A 401 -27.76 16.14 -6.53
CA LYS A 401 -27.13 17.46 -6.66
C LYS A 401 -26.63 17.94 -5.29
N ALA A 402 -25.32 17.94 -5.10
CA ALA A 402 -24.70 18.37 -3.86
C ALA A 402 -24.99 19.83 -3.52
N LYS A 403 -25.45 20.08 -2.29
CA LYS A 403 -25.88 21.40 -1.78
C LYS A 403 -24.81 22.05 -0.90
N SER A 404 -24.02 21.25 -0.16
CA SER A 404 -22.97 21.70 0.73
C SER A 404 -21.57 21.40 0.17
N LEU A 405 -20.52 21.97 0.79
CA LEU A 405 -19.14 21.64 0.44
C LEU A 405 -18.83 20.18 0.78
N ALA A 406 -19.26 19.69 1.94
CA ALA A 406 -19.08 18.30 2.35
C ALA A 406 -19.70 17.33 1.34
N GLU A 407 -20.94 17.58 0.92
CA GLU A 407 -21.60 16.78 -0.12
C GLU A 407 -20.85 16.82 -1.46
N LYS A 408 -20.30 17.98 -1.86
CA LYS A 408 -19.49 18.09 -3.09
C LYS A 408 -18.19 17.30 -3.01
N VAL A 409 -17.59 17.21 -1.82
CA VAL A 409 -16.41 16.39 -1.58
C VAL A 409 -16.75 14.91 -1.69
N VAL A 410 -17.75 14.45 -0.93
CA VAL A 410 -18.17 13.04 -0.90
C VAL A 410 -18.69 12.59 -2.27
N GLN A 411 -19.42 13.46 -3.00
CA GLN A 411 -19.90 13.16 -4.36
C GLN A 411 -18.77 13.00 -5.40
N LYS A 412 -17.51 13.24 -5.02
CA LYS A 412 -16.34 12.98 -5.87
C LYS A 412 -15.59 11.72 -5.46
N LEU A 413 -16.03 11.02 -4.42
CA LEU A 413 -15.42 9.79 -3.96
C LEU A 413 -16.07 8.57 -4.62
N ALA A 414 -15.25 7.62 -5.00
CA ALA A 414 -15.63 6.26 -5.32
C ALA A 414 -14.69 5.29 -4.60
N GLY A 415 -15.10 4.05 -4.40
CA GLY A 415 -14.26 3.09 -3.71
C GLY A 415 -14.96 1.78 -3.40
N VAL A 416 -14.37 1.07 -2.44
CA VAL A 416 -14.86 -0.21 -1.93
C VAL A 416 -14.81 -0.19 -0.42
N VAL A 417 -15.80 -0.77 0.24
CA VAL A 417 -15.84 -0.89 1.70
C VAL A 417 -16.11 -2.32 2.11
N TRP A 418 -15.42 -2.79 3.13
CA TRP A 418 -15.56 -4.09 3.79
C TRP A 418 -16.14 -3.85 5.17
N VAL A 419 -17.28 -4.43 5.44
CA VAL A 419 -18.01 -4.24 6.70
C VAL A 419 -18.17 -5.58 7.39
N ASP A 420 -17.76 -5.64 8.64
CA ASP A 420 -18.10 -6.75 9.54
C ASP A 420 -19.51 -6.51 10.10
N GLU A 421 -20.49 -7.25 9.60
CA GLU A 421 -21.88 -7.12 10.02
C GLU A 421 -22.13 -7.59 11.45
N LYS A 422 -21.23 -8.38 12.04
CA LYS A 422 -21.36 -8.87 13.42
C LYS A 422 -20.73 -7.90 14.43
N ALA A 423 -19.54 -7.38 14.07
CA ALA A 423 -18.86 -6.41 14.89
C ALA A 423 -19.40 -4.98 14.69
N HIS A 424 -20.23 -4.76 13.66
CA HIS A 424 -20.72 -3.44 13.23
C HIS A 424 -19.57 -2.44 13.10
N ASP A 425 -18.55 -2.81 12.33
CA ASP A 425 -17.37 -1.97 12.09
C ASP A 425 -16.88 -2.11 10.64
N VAL A 426 -16.14 -1.11 10.19
CA VAL A 426 -15.52 -1.09 8.86
C VAL A 426 -14.15 -1.76 8.96
N ALA A 427 -14.03 -2.96 8.42
CA ALA A 427 -12.79 -3.73 8.44
C ALA A 427 -11.73 -3.18 7.47
N ARG A 428 -12.19 -2.62 6.31
CA ARG A 428 -11.32 -2.05 5.28
C ARG A 428 -12.07 -1.02 4.44
N LEU A 429 -11.35 -0.01 3.97
CA LEU A 429 -11.87 1.00 3.04
C LEU A 429 -10.81 1.32 1.99
N GLU A 430 -11.21 1.33 0.73
CA GLU A 430 -10.46 1.95 -0.36
C GLU A 430 -11.28 3.08 -0.94
N ALA A 431 -10.70 4.25 -1.08
CA ALA A 431 -11.41 5.39 -1.68
C ALA A 431 -10.49 6.24 -2.56
N TYR A 432 -11.06 6.88 -3.56
CA TYR A 432 -10.34 7.77 -4.45
C TYR A 432 -11.26 8.83 -5.05
N PHE A 433 -10.67 9.97 -5.39
CA PHE A 433 -11.39 11.05 -6.06
C PHE A 433 -11.50 10.78 -7.56
N VAL A 434 -12.72 10.69 -8.08
CA VAL A 434 -13.02 10.53 -9.52
C VAL A 434 -12.95 11.86 -10.29
N GLY A 435 -12.88 12.98 -9.58
CA GLY A 435 -12.74 14.31 -10.14
C GLY A 435 -12.07 15.27 -9.16
N ASP A 436 -11.65 16.44 -9.64
CA ASP A 436 -11.06 17.46 -8.78
C ASP A 436 -12.08 18.03 -7.79
N VAL A 437 -11.64 18.20 -6.55
CA VAL A 437 -12.37 18.92 -5.50
C VAL A 437 -11.79 20.32 -5.34
N LYS A 438 -12.60 21.37 -5.53
CA LYS A 438 -12.18 22.77 -5.44
C LYS A 438 -12.78 23.41 -4.21
N ILE A 439 -11.93 23.97 -3.36
CA ILE A 439 -12.31 24.71 -2.14
C ILE A 439 -12.13 26.20 -2.41
N GLY A 440 -13.15 27.02 -2.12
CA GLY A 440 -13.15 28.45 -2.44
C GLY A 440 -13.01 28.72 -3.93
N GLY A 441 -13.74 27.95 -4.79
CA GLY A 441 -13.63 28.06 -6.24
C GLY A 441 -12.28 27.59 -6.84
N GLY A 442 -11.45 26.93 -6.03
CA GLY A 442 -10.09 26.52 -6.38
C GLY A 442 -9.01 27.57 -6.03
N LEU A 443 -9.43 28.72 -5.49
CA LEU A 443 -8.50 29.76 -5.04
C LEU A 443 -7.78 29.37 -3.75
N LEU A 444 -8.49 28.76 -2.79
CA LEU A 444 -7.93 28.36 -1.50
C LEU A 444 -7.17 27.04 -1.60
N ALA A 445 -7.83 26.00 -2.10
CA ALA A 445 -7.21 24.70 -2.28
C ALA A 445 -7.94 23.87 -3.34
N SER A 446 -7.27 22.86 -3.87
CA SER A 446 -7.89 21.79 -4.66
C SER A 446 -7.21 20.46 -4.40
N LEU A 447 -8.00 19.39 -4.24
CA LEU A 447 -7.54 18.01 -4.31
C LEU A 447 -7.70 17.53 -5.77
N GLN A 448 -6.70 16.85 -6.27
CA GLN A 448 -6.69 16.40 -7.66
C GLN A 448 -7.42 15.07 -7.81
N LYS A 449 -8.03 14.85 -8.97
CA LYS A 449 -8.48 13.54 -9.40
C LYS A 449 -7.38 12.49 -9.22
N GLY A 450 -7.74 11.32 -8.70
CA GLY A 450 -6.79 10.24 -8.43
C GLY A 450 -6.10 10.33 -7.05
N THR A 451 -6.33 11.38 -6.26
CA THR A 451 -6.04 11.33 -4.82
C THR A 451 -6.77 10.14 -4.24
N SER A 452 -6.07 9.28 -3.50
CA SER A 452 -6.62 8.02 -2.99
C SER A 452 -6.13 7.75 -1.58
N PHE A 453 -6.89 6.93 -0.87
CA PHE A 453 -6.52 6.40 0.43
C PHE A 453 -7.02 4.97 0.60
N VAL A 454 -6.26 4.21 1.38
CA VAL A 454 -6.56 2.86 1.83
C VAL A 454 -6.47 2.85 3.34
N PHE A 455 -7.42 2.19 3.98
CA PHE A 455 -7.45 1.96 5.41
C PHE A 455 -7.72 0.48 5.65
N GLU A 456 -6.87 -0.18 6.45
CA GLU A 456 -7.01 -1.59 6.79
C GLU A 456 -6.95 -1.80 8.29
N GLN A 457 -7.76 -2.72 8.77
CA GLN A 457 -7.80 -3.13 10.17
C GLN A 457 -7.58 -4.65 10.30
N ALA A 458 -7.23 -5.09 11.50
CA ALA A 458 -7.26 -6.49 11.92
C ALA A 458 -8.17 -6.65 13.13
N TYR A 459 -8.92 -7.77 13.15
CA TYR A 459 -9.78 -8.11 14.28
C TYR A 459 -8.94 -8.78 15.36
N LEU A 460 -8.66 -8.05 16.45
CA LEU A 460 -7.76 -8.49 17.50
C LEU A 460 -8.53 -9.04 18.69
N ASN A 461 -7.99 -10.10 19.28
CA ASN A 461 -8.52 -10.78 20.46
C ASN A 461 -10.01 -11.17 20.36
N ASN A 462 -10.54 -11.31 19.16
CA ASN A 462 -11.96 -11.56 18.88
C ASN A 462 -12.91 -10.52 19.51
N GLU A 463 -12.48 -9.25 19.63
CA GLU A 463 -13.28 -8.22 20.28
C GLU A 463 -13.34 -6.88 19.54
N VAL A 464 -12.30 -6.48 18.79
CA VAL A 464 -12.23 -5.15 18.19
C VAL A 464 -11.38 -5.11 16.93
N TRP A 465 -11.81 -4.36 15.93
CA TRP A 465 -11.02 -4.02 14.77
C TRP A 465 -10.07 -2.87 15.11
N LEU A 466 -8.77 -3.04 14.86
CA LEU A 466 -7.74 -2.03 15.06
C LEU A 466 -6.95 -1.78 13.78
N PRO A 467 -6.54 -0.54 13.50
CA PRO A 467 -5.76 -0.18 12.32
C PRO A 467 -4.49 -1.04 12.19
N THR A 468 -4.15 -1.43 10.96
CA THR A 468 -2.87 -2.10 10.65
C THR A 468 -2.12 -1.37 9.56
N TYR A 469 -2.86 -0.71 8.67
CA TYR A 469 -2.28 -0.05 7.50
C TYR A 469 -3.15 1.11 7.05
N GLU A 470 -2.49 2.22 6.74
CA GLU A 470 -3.09 3.36 6.06
C GLU A 470 -2.15 3.82 4.95
N GLU A 471 -2.71 4.17 3.80
CA GLU A 471 -1.98 4.73 2.69
C GLU A 471 -2.77 5.89 2.08
N ALA A 472 -2.08 6.98 1.80
CA ALA A 472 -2.67 8.13 1.13
C ALA A 472 -1.76 8.62 -0.01
N HIS A 473 -2.32 8.73 -1.20
CA HIS A 473 -1.70 9.39 -2.34
C HIS A 473 -2.43 10.70 -2.59
N VAL A 474 -1.86 11.80 -2.14
CA VAL A 474 -2.49 13.12 -2.21
C VAL A 474 -1.85 13.98 -3.30
N GLY A 475 -2.63 14.32 -4.32
CA GLY A 475 -2.31 15.39 -5.25
C GLY A 475 -3.12 16.64 -4.85
N ALA A 476 -2.44 17.71 -4.45
CA ALA A 476 -3.11 18.93 -4.03
C ALA A 476 -2.47 20.19 -4.61
N ARG A 477 -3.26 21.28 -4.65
CA ARG A 477 -2.79 22.63 -4.97
C ARG A 477 -3.36 23.60 -3.93
N VAL A 478 -2.52 24.50 -3.44
CA VAL A 478 -2.90 25.52 -2.47
C VAL A 478 -2.59 26.90 -3.06
N LEU A 479 -3.50 27.86 -2.90
CA LEU A 479 -3.40 29.27 -3.32
C LEU A 479 -2.99 29.47 -4.79
N LEU A 480 -3.47 28.61 -5.70
CA LEU A 480 -3.17 28.63 -7.14
C LEU A 480 -1.68 28.53 -7.52
N VAL A 481 -0.77 28.57 -6.54
CA VAL A 481 0.66 28.78 -6.79
C VAL A 481 1.47 27.49 -6.66
N LYS A 482 1.21 26.67 -5.64
CA LYS A 482 2.03 25.51 -5.33
C LYS A 482 1.23 24.22 -5.38
N GLY A 483 1.45 23.41 -6.42
CA GLY A 483 1.01 22.02 -6.44
C GLY A 483 2.07 21.13 -5.78
N PHE A 484 1.63 20.15 -5.01
CA PHE A 484 2.48 19.12 -4.42
C PHE A 484 1.80 17.76 -4.53
N LYS A 485 2.61 16.72 -4.48
CA LYS A 485 2.15 15.34 -4.35
C LYS A 485 2.80 14.75 -3.12
N VAL A 486 2.02 14.09 -2.30
CA VAL A 486 2.47 13.42 -1.10
C VAL A 486 2.00 11.97 -1.14
N ASN A 487 2.92 11.05 -0.87
CA ASN A 487 2.57 9.68 -0.52
C ASN A 487 2.87 9.51 0.96
N ALA A 488 1.88 9.12 1.72
CA ALA A 488 1.99 8.80 3.13
C ALA A 488 1.59 7.35 3.34
N VAL A 489 2.42 6.61 4.07
CA VAL A 489 2.14 5.23 4.48
C VAL A 489 2.30 5.15 5.98
N THR A 490 1.27 4.63 6.64
CA THR A 490 1.27 4.39 8.09
C THR A 490 1.07 2.90 8.34
N ARG A 491 1.92 2.32 9.19
CA ARG A 491 1.81 0.92 9.63
C ARG A 491 1.68 0.87 11.13
N TYR A 492 0.74 0.07 11.59
CA TYR A 492 0.48 -0.16 13.01
C TYR A 492 0.89 -1.58 13.38
N SER A 493 1.61 -1.73 14.49
CA SER A 493 2.13 -3.01 14.96
C SER A 493 2.21 -3.07 16.48
N ASP A 494 2.65 -4.20 17.00
CA ASP A 494 2.96 -4.42 18.41
C ASP A 494 1.83 -4.07 19.37
N TYR A 495 0.58 -4.31 18.95
CA TYR A 495 -0.58 -4.09 19.79
C TYR A 495 -0.50 -4.89 21.08
N LYS A 496 -0.64 -4.19 22.20
CA LYS A 496 -0.69 -4.75 23.55
C LYS A 496 -2.00 -4.36 24.21
N ARG A 497 -2.72 -5.37 24.70
CA ARG A 497 -3.90 -5.16 25.52
C ARG A 497 -3.50 -4.94 26.97
N PHE A 498 -4.03 -3.95 27.62
CA PHE A 498 -3.86 -3.69 29.04
C PHE A 498 -5.21 -3.32 29.67
N ASN A 499 -5.37 -3.53 30.96
CA ASN A 499 -6.55 -3.06 31.68
C ASN A 499 -6.33 -1.62 32.11
N VAL A 500 -7.34 -0.78 31.94
CA VAL A 500 -7.32 0.68 32.22
C VAL A 500 -6.92 1.01 33.66
N GLU A 501 -7.09 0.09 34.61
CA GLU A 501 -6.62 0.23 35.99
C GLU A 501 -5.10 0.45 36.10
N THR A 502 -4.33 0.03 35.10
CA THR A 502 -2.86 0.16 35.10
C THR A 502 -2.38 1.55 34.61
N LEU A 503 -3.20 2.30 33.88
CA LEU A 503 -2.83 3.63 33.34
C LEU A 503 -2.74 4.72 34.42
N ALA A 504 -3.48 4.62 35.50
CA ALA A 504 -3.41 5.57 36.61
C ALA A 504 -2.04 5.59 37.32
N THR A 505 -1.20 4.57 37.09
CA THR A 505 0.10 4.40 37.72
C THR A 505 1.31 4.77 36.86
N VAL A 506 1.13 5.02 35.54
CA VAL A 506 2.23 5.34 34.59
C VAL A 506 2.67 6.82 34.70
N GLY A 507 1.95 7.67 35.42
CA GLY A 507 2.22 9.11 35.54
C GLY A 507 3.42 9.52 36.41
N LYS A 508 4.17 8.58 37.02
CA LYS A 508 5.41 8.91 37.76
C LYS A 508 6.50 7.89 37.42
N PRO A 509 7.62 8.33 36.79
CA PRO A 509 8.79 7.47 36.67
C PRO A 509 9.25 7.06 38.05
N LYS A 510 9.26 5.76 38.35
CA LYS A 510 9.94 5.27 39.57
C LYS A 510 11.42 5.62 39.43
N GLN A 511 11.94 6.45 40.35
CA GLN A 511 13.37 6.61 40.57
C GLN A 511 14.01 5.23 40.77
N ALA A 512 15.06 4.97 40.00
CA ALA A 512 15.86 3.77 40.18
C ALA A 512 16.35 3.69 41.65
N PRO A 513 16.32 2.52 42.30
CA PRO A 513 16.86 2.40 43.62
C PRO A 513 18.37 2.67 43.58
N ASN A 514 18.83 3.60 44.44
CA ASN A 514 20.23 3.90 44.66
C ASN A 514 20.99 2.59 44.97
N ALA A 515 21.94 2.24 44.12
CA ALA A 515 22.92 1.22 44.42
C ALA A 515 23.80 1.73 45.56
N GLN A 516 23.64 1.16 46.76
CA GLN A 516 24.60 1.34 47.83
C GLN A 516 25.91 0.60 47.48
N PRO A 517 27.08 1.20 47.67
CA PRO A 517 28.33 0.45 47.53
C PRO A 517 28.46 -0.53 48.71
N ASN A 518 28.69 -1.79 48.36
CA ASN A 518 29.04 -2.83 49.35
C ASN A 518 30.49 -2.63 49.83
N PRO A 519 30.78 -2.96 51.10
CA PRO A 519 32.06 -2.70 51.77
C PRO A 519 33.23 -3.51 51.25
#